data_785dcd8c8404a35eb30f4f1a857479dc
#
_entry.id   785dcd8c8404a35eb30f4f1a857479dc
#
_cell.length_a   1.000
_cell.length_b   1.000
_cell.length_c   1.000
_cell.angle_alpha   90.00
_cell.angle_beta   90.00
_cell.angle_gamma   90.00
#
_symmetry.space_group_name_H-M   'P 1'
#
loop_
_entity.id
_entity.type
_entity.pdbx_description
1 polymer ?
#
loop_
_entity_poly.entity_id
_entity_poly.type
_entity_poly.pdbx_seq_one_letter_code
_entity_poly.pdbx_strand_id
1 'polypeptide(L)'
;MNLVSELDLPVFDFNTPEFSADTYHVQLATLRARSGWLARSPLAYLVLDHDAAEFFLRARETAFPGREIAAFFGVDGGPLAAHIDSNILNLSGEEHRRLRALAGQAFGPRAADHWRPVMHGFLTQLWARIGAYGECDFVPAVARPYPSLTIATVLGAPHRDAGRLHEWSSWVHRQFDIRALETNLPEIERAVKEAEAYVTALIADRRVRPGDDLISTLSGAGLSDSECASLVVNLLAGGIDTIAGQLAHAIRLFAAHPAQWDLLAERPVLAAAAVDEVLRFEPATPFTARICRTDMSYRGVLFPAGTILAICAERANREVADGERFDITAPREGRLLTFGAGPHHCLGASLARAELEEALAFFAPRMASLRLNGPPRFSGVEGIYGIDKLMITWSGS
;
A
#
# COMPACT_ATOMS: atom_id res chain seq x y z
N MET A 1 -0.56 -3.45 -36.48
CA MET A 1 -0.74 -3.36 -35.03
C MET A 1 -1.33 -4.70 -34.62
N ASN A 2 -0.69 -5.41 -33.69
CA ASN A 2 -1.15 -6.74 -33.28
C ASN A 2 -2.08 -6.60 -32.06
N LEU A 3 -3.14 -7.40 -31.99
CA LEU A 3 -3.96 -7.48 -30.78
C LEU A 3 -3.14 -8.10 -29.64
N VAL A 4 -3.27 -7.60 -28.43
CA VAL A 4 -2.58 -8.15 -27.26
C VAL A 4 -2.90 -9.62 -27.03
N SER A 5 -4.11 -10.06 -27.38
CA SER A 5 -4.56 -11.46 -27.28
C SER A 5 -3.91 -12.40 -28.31
N GLU A 6 -3.34 -11.86 -29.39
CA GLU A 6 -2.70 -12.62 -30.46
C GLU A 6 -1.17 -12.79 -30.25
N LEU A 7 -0.63 -12.13 -29.21
CA LEU A 7 0.79 -12.22 -28.90
C LEU A 7 1.11 -13.55 -28.22
N ASP A 8 2.22 -14.16 -28.63
CA ASP A 8 2.82 -15.30 -27.93
C ASP A 8 3.56 -14.80 -26.69
N LEU A 9 2.84 -14.66 -25.58
CA LEU A 9 3.34 -14.14 -24.32
C LEU A 9 3.55 -15.29 -23.32
N PRO A 10 4.63 -15.28 -22.54
CA PRO A 10 4.78 -16.21 -21.43
C PRO A 10 3.65 -16.01 -20.43
N VAL A 11 3.13 -17.15 -19.94
CA VAL A 11 2.05 -17.19 -18.98
C VAL A 11 2.64 -17.15 -17.59
N PHE A 12 2.06 -16.32 -16.76
CA PHE A 12 2.34 -16.22 -15.33
C PHE A 12 1.05 -16.44 -14.54
N ASP A 13 1.05 -17.39 -13.65
CA ASP A 13 -0.09 -17.70 -12.80
C ASP A 13 0.27 -17.46 -11.34
N PHE A 14 -0.43 -16.51 -10.70
CA PHE A 14 -0.28 -16.19 -9.29
C PHE A 14 -0.64 -17.37 -8.36
N ASN A 15 -1.42 -18.34 -8.85
CA ASN A 15 -1.89 -19.47 -8.06
C ASN A 15 -0.93 -20.66 -8.06
N THR A 16 0.22 -20.56 -8.75
CA THR A 16 1.19 -21.67 -8.72
C THR A 16 1.89 -21.76 -7.36
N PRO A 17 2.16 -22.97 -6.85
CA PRO A 17 2.91 -23.16 -5.59
C PRO A 17 4.31 -22.53 -5.62
N GLU A 18 4.89 -22.41 -6.81
CA GLU A 18 6.19 -21.78 -7.03
C GLU A 18 6.15 -20.27 -6.81
N PHE A 19 4.97 -19.64 -6.96
CA PHE A 19 4.78 -18.22 -6.68
C PHE A 19 4.57 -18.00 -5.19
N SER A 20 5.61 -18.22 -4.42
CA SER A 20 5.64 -17.95 -2.99
C SER A 20 6.37 -16.63 -2.70
N ALA A 21 6.16 -16.12 -1.52
CA ALA A 21 6.78 -14.89 -1.06
C ALA A 21 8.32 -14.91 -1.13
N ASP A 22 8.94 -16.08 -0.99
CA ASP A 22 10.40 -16.20 -1.04
C ASP A 22 10.96 -16.23 -2.47
N THR A 23 10.15 -16.58 -3.45
CA THR A 23 10.61 -16.84 -4.83
C THR A 23 10.06 -15.88 -5.86
N TYR A 24 9.05 -15.08 -5.52
CA TYR A 24 8.33 -14.26 -6.49
C TYR A 24 9.24 -13.27 -7.22
N HIS A 25 10.24 -12.67 -6.56
CA HIS A 25 11.20 -11.77 -7.19
C HIS A 25 12.00 -12.46 -8.30
N VAL A 26 12.49 -13.70 -8.03
CA VAL A 26 13.25 -14.49 -9.01
C VAL A 26 12.36 -14.87 -10.19
N GLN A 27 11.10 -15.21 -9.90
CA GLN A 27 10.14 -15.56 -10.95
C GLN A 27 9.79 -14.35 -11.82
N LEU A 28 9.54 -13.18 -11.22
CA LEU A 28 9.28 -11.94 -11.96
C LEU A 28 10.51 -11.50 -12.79
N ALA A 29 11.71 -11.61 -12.22
CA ALA A 29 12.94 -11.34 -12.96
C ALA A 29 13.11 -12.28 -14.16
N THR A 30 12.87 -13.58 -13.96
CA THR A 30 12.91 -14.59 -15.02
C THR A 30 11.84 -14.32 -16.09
N LEU A 31 10.63 -13.99 -15.66
CA LEU A 31 9.53 -13.63 -16.55
C LEU A 31 9.91 -12.40 -17.39
N ARG A 32 10.41 -11.35 -16.75
CA ARG A 32 10.86 -10.12 -17.42
C ARG A 32 11.95 -10.40 -18.46
N ALA A 33 12.93 -11.24 -18.15
CA ALA A 33 14.00 -11.61 -19.07
C ALA A 33 13.48 -12.36 -20.32
N ARG A 34 12.41 -13.15 -20.16
CA ARG A 34 11.80 -13.94 -21.24
C ARG A 34 10.83 -13.14 -22.10
N SER A 35 10.01 -12.30 -21.46
CA SER A 35 8.87 -11.62 -22.11
C SER A 35 9.17 -10.19 -22.56
N GLY A 36 10.29 -9.63 -22.13
CA GLY A 36 10.50 -8.20 -22.27
C GLY A 36 9.60 -7.42 -21.29
N TRP A 37 8.65 -6.65 -21.76
CA TRP A 37 7.85 -5.73 -20.93
C TRP A 37 6.43 -6.22 -20.61
N LEU A 38 5.95 -7.30 -21.26
CA LEU A 38 4.57 -7.76 -21.17
C LEU A 38 4.51 -9.28 -21.02
N ALA A 39 3.72 -9.76 -20.08
CA ALA A 39 3.38 -11.16 -19.91
C ALA A 39 1.87 -11.33 -19.77
N ARG A 40 1.37 -12.56 -19.74
CA ARG A 40 -0.05 -12.87 -19.62
C ARG A 40 -0.34 -13.62 -18.32
N SER A 41 -1.43 -13.31 -17.65
CA SER A 41 -2.02 -14.13 -16.58
C SER A 41 -3.43 -14.55 -16.95
N PRO A 42 -4.08 -15.45 -16.17
CA PRO A 42 -5.46 -15.84 -16.44
C PRO A 42 -6.46 -14.68 -16.49
N LEU A 43 -6.26 -13.63 -15.71
CA LEU A 43 -7.20 -12.51 -15.57
C LEU A 43 -6.68 -11.18 -16.12
N ALA A 44 -5.37 -11.04 -16.37
CA ALA A 44 -4.77 -9.77 -16.73
C ALA A 44 -3.51 -9.94 -17.58
N TYR A 45 -3.04 -8.85 -18.19
CA TYR A 45 -1.69 -8.77 -18.75
C TYR A 45 -0.77 -8.08 -17.74
N LEU A 46 0.40 -8.67 -17.49
CA LEU A 46 1.39 -8.13 -16.57
C LEU A 46 2.31 -7.15 -17.29
N VAL A 47 2.36 -5.93 -16.81
CA VAL A 47 3.28 -4.89 -17.30
C VAL A 47 4.48 -4.87 -16.37
N LEU A 48 5.68 -5.16 -16.93
CA LEU A 48 6.88 -5.49 -16.17
C LEU A 48 8.00 -4.45 -16.30
N ASP A 49 7.89 -3.47 -17.19
CA ASP A 49 8.89 -2.40 -17.33
C ASP A 49 8.37 -1.03 -16.88
N HIS A 50 9.31 -0.14 -16.55
CA HIS A 50 9.01 1.16 -15.98
C HIS A 50 8.23 2.07 -16.93
N ASP A 51 8.66 2.18 -18.19
CA ASP A 51 8.05 3.10 -19.16
C ASP A 51 6.61 2.71 -19.48
N ALA A 52 6.37 1.39 -19.69
CA ALA A 52 5.03 0.89 -19.91
C ALA A 52 4.16 1.05 -18.67
N ALA A 53 4.70 0.75 -17.49
CA ALA A 53 4.02 0.93 -16.23
C ALA A 53 3.60 2.40 -16.03
N GLU A 54 4.52 3.35 -16.21
CA GLU A 54 4.22 4.78 -16.10
C GLU A 54 3.20 5.22 -17.15
N PHE A 55 3.31 4.75 -18.40
CA PHE A 55 2.36 5.04 -19.47
C PHE A 55 0.93 4.67 -19.08
N PHE A 56 0.69 3.41 -18.69
CA PHE A 56 -0.65 2.95 -18.34
C PHE A 56 -1.17 3.54 -17.03
N LEU A 57 -0.31 3.80 -16.05
CA LEU A 57 -0.71 4.45 -14.80
C LEU A 57 -1.14 5.91 -15.00
N ARG A 58 -0.58 6.61 -16.00
CA ARG A 58 -0.88 8.03 -16.27
C ARG A 58 -1.98 8.23 -17.29
N ALA A 59 -2.29 7.21 -18.07
CA ALA A 59 -3.30 7.31 -19.11
C ALA A 59 -4.68 7.60 -18.52
N ARG A 60 -5.38 8.58 -19.09
CA ARG A 60 -6.75 8.96 -18.69
C ARG A 60 -7.79 7.94 -19.15
N GLU A 61 -7.41 7.16 -20.15
CA GLU A 61 -8.18 6.08 -20.75
C GLU A 61 -8.16 4.80 -19.89
N THR A 62 -7.37 4.77 -18.83
CA THR A 62 -7.36 3.68 -17.87
C THR A 62 -8.06 4.06 -16.57
N ALA A 63 -8.65 3.06 -15.91
CA ALA A 63 -9.25 3.18 -14.58
C ALA A 63 -8.87 2.01 -13.70
N PHE A 64 -9.18 2.08 -12.41
CA PHE A 64 -9.07 0.92 -11.52
C PHE A 64 -10.26 -0.03 -11.81
N PRO A 65 -10.05 -1.36 -11.96
CA PRO A 65 -11.10 -2.31 -12.36
C PRO A 65 -11.87 -2.91 -11.17
N GLY A 66 -12.09 -2.15 -10.10
CA GLY A 66 -12.70 -2.70 -8.87
C GLY A 66 -14.09 -3.25 -9.08
N ARG A 67 -14.92 -2.58 -9.89
CA ARG A 67 -16.28 -3.05 -10.25
C ARG A 67 -16.23 -4.31 -11.09
N GLU A 68 -15.35 -4.36 -12.08
CA GLU A 68 -15.23 -5.49 -13.00
C GLU A 68 -14.70 -6.74 -12.27
N ILE A 69 -13.74 -6.56 -11.36
CA ILE A 69 -13.23 -7.64 -10.51
C ILE A 69 -14.33 -8.13 -9.57
N ALA A 70 -15.00 -7.23 -8.85
CA ALA A 70 -16.08 -7.59 -7.94
C ALA A 70 -17.22 -8.34 -8.65
N ALA A 71 -17.67 -7.84 -9.81
CA ALA A 71 -18.71 -8.49 -10.62
C ALA A 71 -18.30 -9.89 -11.10
N PHE A 72 -17.02 -10.10 -11.45
CA PHE A 72 -16.50 -11.42 -11.84
C PHE A 72 -16.66 -12.45 -10.69
N PHE A 73 -16.58 -12.01 -9.43
CA PHE A 73 -16.79 -12.82 -8.24
C PHE A 73 -18.23 -12.76 -7.70
N GLY A 74 -19.19 -12.29 -8.49
CA GLY A 74 -20.62 -12.28 -8.15
C GLY A 74 -21.02 -11.18 -7.16
N VAL A 75 -20.17 -10.16 -6.95
CA VAL A 75 -20.49 -8.99 -6.12
C VAL A 75 -21.18 -7.94 -7.00
N ASP A 76 -22.50 -8.07 -7.17
CA ASP A 76 -23.36 -7.21 -7.97
C ASP A 76 -24.33 -6.36 -7.13
N GLY A 77 -24.30 -6.50 -5.80
CA GLY A 77 -25.11 -5.77 -4.83
C GLY A 77 -24.55 -5.85 -3.42
N GLY A 78 -25.29 -5.29 -2.45
CA GLY A 78 -24.90 -5.33 -1.05
C GLY A 78 -23.90 -4.22 -0.61
N PRO A 79 -23.43 -4.28 0.64
CA PRO A 79 -22.56 -3.25 1.22
C PRO A 79 -21.24 -3.07 0.47
N LEU A 80 -20.60 -4.16 0.05
CA LEU A 80 -19.34 -4.07 -0.67
C LEU A 80 -19.50 -3.43 -2.05
N ALA A 81 -20.55 -3.78 -2.80
CA ALA A 81 -20.80 -3.16 -4.10
C ALA A 81 -21.04 -1.65 -3.95
N ALA A 82 -21.85 -1.23 -2.97
CA ALA A 82 -22.10 0.19 -2.68
C ALA A 82 -20.79 0.93 -2.28
N HIS A 83 -19.95 0.30 -1.47
CA HIS A 83 -18.63 0.83 -1.11
C HIS A 83 -17.74 0.99 -2.34
N ILE A 84 -17.65 -0.04 -3.20
CA ILE A 84 -16.86 0.01 -4.44
C ILE A 84 -17.34 1.15 -5.35
N ASP A 85 -18.66 1.34 -5.46
CA ASP A 85 -19.24 2.37 -6.32
C ASP A 85 -18.93 3.79 -5.87
N SER A 86 -18.85 4.02 -4.56
CA SER A 86 -18.53 5.33 -3.97
C SER A 86 -17.04 5.56 -3.77
N ASN A 87 -16.21 4.52 -3.92
CA ASN A 87 -14.79 4.56 -3.65
C ASN A 87 -14.02 5.41 -4.68
N ILE A 88 -13.23 6.36 -4.21
CA ILE A 88 -12.42 7.25 -5.04
C ILE A 88 -11.50 6.51 -6.02
N LEU A 89 -11.09 5.28 -5.72
CA LEU A 89 -10.29 4.44 -6.63
C LEU A 89 -11.07 4.04 -7.89
N ASN A 90 -12.39 3.85 -7.77
CA ASN A 90 -13.26 3.42 -8.87
C ASN A 90 -13.88 4.60 -9.62
N LEU A 91 -13.80 5.80 -9.07
CA LEU A 91 -14.25 7.02 -9.72
C LEU A 91 -13.26 7.48 -10.79
N SER A 92 -13.75 8.20 -11.79
CA SER A 92 -12.94 8.78 -12.87
C SER A 92 -13.49 10.14 -13.32
N GLY A 93 -12.81 10.81 -14.22
CA GLY A 93 -13.28 12.06 -14.82
C GLY A 93 -13.38 13.22 -13.83
N GLU A 94 -14.48 13.97 -13.90
CA GLU A 94 -14.64 15.23 -13.16
C GLU A 94 -14.91 14.99 -11.66
N GLU A 95 -15.71 14.02 -11.33
CA GLU A 95 -16.04 13.66 -9.96
C GLU A 95 -14.79 13.23 -9.18
N HIS A 96 -13.99 12.35 -9.75
CA HIS A 96 -12.70 11.97 -9.17
C HIS A 96 -11.79 13.18 -8.95
N ARG A 97 -11.66 14.07 -9.96
CA ARG A 97 -10.83 15.27 -9.84
C ARG A 97 -11.31 16.19 -8.73
N ARG A 98 -12.63 16.39 -8.61
CA ARG A 98 -13.24 17.19 -7.55
C ARG A 98 -12.92 16.64 -6.16
N LEU A 99 -13.19 15.36 -5.93
CA LEU A 99 -12.90 14.71 -4.64
C LEU A 99 -11.41 14.74 -4.30
N ARG A 100 -10.54 14.47 -5.28
CA ARG A 100 -9.08 14.55 -5.10
C ARG A 100 -8.60 15.96 -4.75
N ALA A 101 -9.19 16.99 -5.35
CA ALA A 101 -8.82 18.37 -5.06
C ALA A 101 -9.23 18.78 -3.63
N LEU A 102 -10.42 18.37 -3.19
CA LEU A 102 -10.92 18.66 -1.84
C LEU A 102 -10.11 17.89 -0.76
N ALA A 103 -9.81 16.61 -1.01
CA ALA A 103 -9.04 15.80 -0.09
C ALA A 103 -7.54 16.15 -0.07
N GLY A 104 -6.99 16.65 -1.19
CA GLY A 104 -5.55 16.82 -1.38
C GLY A 104 -4.85 17.70 -0.35
N GLN A 105 -5.55 18.70 0.19
CA GLN A 105 -4.98 19.57 1.23
C GLN A 105 -4.76 18.82 2.55
N ALA A 106 -5.66 17.89 2.88
CA ALA A 106 -5.61 17.10 4.10
C ALA A 106 -4.55 15.97 4.06
N PHE A 107 -4.01 15.64 2.87
CA PHE A 107 -3.03 14.56 2.66
C PHE A 107 -1.68 15.04 2.13
N GLY A 108 -1.48 16.35 2.03
CA GLY A 108 -0.22 16.91 1.55
C GLY A 108 0.94 16.77 2.56
N PRO A 109 2.18 17.09 2.13
CA PRO A 109 3.37 16.97 2.99
C PRO A 109 3.25 17.72 4.32
N ARG A 110 2.71 18.95 4.30
CA ARG A 110 2.53 19.75 5.54
C ARG A 110 1.55 19.09 6.53
N ALA A 111 0.49 18.46 6.01
CA ALA A 111 -0.45 17.71 6.86
C ALA A 111 0.21 16.46 7.44
N ALA A 112 1.03 15.76 6.66
CA ALA A 112 1.80 14.62 7.16
C ALA A 112 2.80 15.02 8.25
N ASP A 113 3.55 16.12 8.04
CA ASP A 113 4.52 16.64 9.01
C ASP A 113 3.87 17.05 10.34
N HIS A 114 2.64 17.53 10.30
CA HIS A 114 1.86 17.87 11.51
C HIS A 114 1.72 16.66 12.47
N TRP A 115 1.63 15.43 11.93
CA TRP A 115 1.46 14.22 12.73
C TRP A 115 2.76 13.58 13.22
N ARG A 116 3.94 14.01 12.74
CA ARG A 116 5.25 13.42 13.16
C ARG A 116 5.47 13.40 14.67
N PRO A 117 5.16 14.46 15.45
CA PRO A 117 5.33 14.41 16.91
C PRO A 117 4.49 13.31 17.59
N VAL A 118 3.26 13.08 17.09
CA VAL A 118 2.37 12.04 17.59
C VAL A 118 2.90 10.65 17.21
N MET A 119 3.35 10.47 15.97
CA MET A 119 4.00 9.24 15.50
C MET A 119 5.20 8.88 16.38
N HIS A 120 6.09 9.85 16.66
CA HIS A 120 7.22 9.67 17.56
C HIS A 120 6.81 9.27 18.97
N GLY A 121 5.73 9.85 19.49
CA GLY A 121 5.15 9.49 20.77
C GLY A 121 4.67 8.04 20.83
N PHE A 122 4.04 7.54 19.79
CA PHE A 122 3.62 6.13 19.69
C PHE A 122 4.81 5.19 19.60
N LEU A 123 5.82 5.51 18.80
CA LEU A 123 7.05 4.72 18.74
C LEU A 123 7.73 4.62 20.12
N THR A 124 7.77 5.72 20.87
CA THR A 124 8.31 5.74 22.24
C THR A 124 7.52 4.82 23.17
N GLN A 125 6.17 4.86 23.11
CA GLN A 125 5.31 3.99 23.91
C GLN A 125 5.49 2.50 23.56
N LEU A 126 5.59 2.19 22.27
CA LEU A 126 5.80 0.80 21.80
C LEU A 126 7.19 0.31 22.18
N TRP A 127 8.22 1.15 22.04
CA TRP A 127 9.58 0.83 22.45
C TRP A 127 9.70 0.53 23.95
N ALA A 128 9.01 1.29 24.80
CA ALA A 128 9.00 1.06 26.22
C ALA A 128 8.52 -0.35 26.62
N ARG A 129 7.77 -1.02 25.74
CA ARG A 129 7.27 -2.38 25.97
C ARG A 129 8.26 -3.48 25.53
N ILE A 130 9.12 -3.20 24.56
CA ILE A 130 9.99 -4.23 23.94
C ILE A 130 11.48 -3.97 24.13
N GLY A 131 11.89 -2.73 24.33
CA GLY A 131 13.30 -2.31 24.27
C GLY A 131 14.22 -3.03 25.25
N ALA A 132 13.70 -3.42 26.42
CA ALA A 132 14.47 -4.13 27.45
C ALA A 132 14.68 -5.62 27.16
N TYR A 133 13.93 -6.20 26.22
CA TYR A 133 13.97 -7.67 25.98
C TYR A 133 15.03 -8.10 24.97
N GLY A 134 15.48 -7.20 24.08
CA GLY A 134 16.44 -7.53 23.03
C GLY A 134 15.90 -8.44 21.91
N GLU A 135 14.63 -8.83 21.99
CA GLU A 135 13.92 -9.61 20.96
C GLU A 135 12.41 -9.37 20.98
N CYS A 136 11.76 -9.54 19.83
CA CYS A 136 10.30 -9.58 19.76
C CYS A 136 9.83 -10.17 18.42
N ASP A 137 8.52 -10.52 18.36
CA ASP A 137 7.81 -10.56 17.08
C ASP A 137 7.43 -9.12 16.72
N PHE A 138 8.14 -8.56 15.73
CA PHE A 138 7.99 -7.13 15.37
C PHE A 138 6.61 -6.81 14.83
N VAL A 139 5.93 -7.77 14.19
CA VAL A 139 4.63 -7.52 13.56
C VAL A 139 3.57 -7.16 14.59
N PRO A 140 3.21 -8.00 15.59
CA PRO A 140 2.24 -7.64 16.60
C PRO A 140 2.76 -6.61 17.61
N ALA A 141 4.08 -6.53 17.82
CA ALA A 141 4.65 -5.62 18.80
C ALA A 141 4.70 -4.15 18.31
N VAL A 142 4.93 -3.93 17.02
CA VAL A 142 5.18 -2.60 16.45
C VAL A 142 4.43 -2.37 15.13
N ALA A 143 4.66 -3.24 14.12
CA ALA A 143 4.26 -2.94 12.74
C ALA A 143 2.74 -2.77 12.60
N ARG A 144 1.91 -3.55 13.31
CA ARG A 144 0.45 -3.40 13.32
C ARG A 144 -0.06 -2.28 14.24
N PRO A 145 0.34 -2.19 15.52
CA PRO A 145 -0.20 -1.15 16.40
C PRO A 145 0.21 0.27 16.02
N TYR A 146 1.39 0.49 15.46
CA TYR A 146 1.89 1.82 15.13
C TYR A 146 1.01 2.56 14.11
N PRO A 147 0.76 2.06 12.89
CA PRO A 147 -0.12 2.72 11.94
C PRO A 147 -1.57 2.76 12.42
N SER A 148 -2.02 1.76 13.19
CA SER A 148 -3.38 1.76 13.75
C SER A 148 -3.61 2.93 14.71
N LEU A 149 -2.65 3.23 15.57
CA LEU A 149 -2.67 4.38 16.48
C LEU A 149 -2.58 5.70 15.71
N THR A 150 -1.72 5.76 14.70
CA THR A 150 -1.57 6.94 13.84
C THR A 150 -2.87 7.25 13.11
N ILE A 151 -3.46 6.27 12.44
CA ILE A 151 -4.73 6.45 11.71
C ILE A 151 -5.87 6.80 12.67
N ALA A 152 -5.95 6.17 13.86
CA ALA A 152 -6.94 6.55 14.87
C ALA A 152 -6.82 8.05 15.21
N THR A 153 -5.61 8.55 15.44
CA THR A 153 -5.35 9.97 15.74
C THR A 153 -5.70 10.87 14.55
N VAL A 154 -5.23 10.53 13.37
CA VAL A 154 -5.50 11.28 12.13
C VAL A 154 -7.01 11.42 11.89
N LEU A 155 -7.78 10.37 12.15
CA LEU A 155 -9.23 10.37 12.02
C LEU A 155 -9.95 11.09 13.17
N GLY A 156 -9.28 11.38 14.28
CA GLY A 156 -9.91 11.88 15.52
C GLY A 156 -10.65 10.78 16.27
N ALA A 157 -10.35 9.51 16.02
CA ALA A 157 -10.92 8.38 16.74
C ALA A 157 -10.18 8.14 18.08
N PRO A 158 -10.84 7.62 19.12
CA PRO A 158 -10.18 7.24 20.34
C PRO A 158 -9.12 6.15 20.13
N HIS A 159 -7.95 6.27 20.75
CA HIS A 159 -6.86 5.29 20.63
C HIS A 159 -7.26 3.87 21.07
N ARG A 160 -8.23 3.73 22.00
CA ARG A 160 -8.78 2.43 22.41
C ARG A 160 -9.44 1.67 21.25
N ASP A 161 -9.84 2.37 20.19
CA ASP A 161 -10.49 1.79 19.01
C ASP A 161 -9.48 1.39 17.93
N ALA A 162 -8.17 1.67 18.11
CA ALA A 162 -7.14 1.38 17.12
C ALA A 162 -7.11 -0.10 16.67
N GLY A 163 -7.29 -1.04 17.62
CA GLY A 163 -7.37 -2.47 17.30
C GLY A 163 -8.59 -2.82 16.43
N ARG A 164 -9.73 -2.19 16.68
CA ARG A 164 -10.95 -2.36 15.89
C ARG A 164 -10.82 -1.76 14.50
N LEU A 165 -10.19 -0.58 14.40
CA LEU A 165 -9.88 0.05 13.12
C LEU A 165 -8.95 -0.82 12.28
N HIS A 166 -7.95 -1.46 12.89
CA HIS A 166 -7.10 -2.43 12.22
C HIS A 166 -7.89 -3.65 11.71
N GLU A 167 -8.77 -4.23 12.54
CA GLU A 167 -9.60 -5.37 12.11
C GLU A 167 -10.44 -5.01 10.88
N TRP A 168 -11.11 -3.87 10.90
CA TRP A 168 -11.88 -3.40 9.75
C TRP A 168 -11.01 -3.12 8.54
N SER A 169 -9.85 -2.45 8.71
CA SER A 169 -8.89 -2.22 7.65
C SER A 169 -8.53 -3.52 6.96
N SER A 170 -8.11 -4.53 7.73
CA SER A 170 -7.69 -5.82 7.20
C SER A 170 -8.80 -6.53 6.41
N TRP A 171 -10.04 -6.48 6.89
CA TRP A 171 -11.16 -7.09 6.16
C TRP A 171 -11.55 -6.28 4.92
N VAL A 172 -11.67 -4.96 5.02
CA VAL A 172 -12.02 -4.10 3.87
C VAL A 172 -10.94 -4.17 2.79
N HIS A 173 -9.66 -4.25 3.18
CA HIS A 173 -8.56 -4.36 2.22
C HIS A 173 -8.61 -5.66 1.40
N ARG A 174 -9.16 -6.75 1.96
CA ARG A 174 -9.32 -8.03 1.26
C ARG A 174 -10.25 -7.98 0.05
N GLN A 175 -10.98 -6.89 -0.18
CA GLN A 175 -11.67 -6.66 -1.45
C GLN A 175 -10.74 -6.69 -2.68
N PHE A 176 -9.42 -6.52 -2.47
CA PHE A 176 -8.39 -6.57 -3.51
C PHE A 176 -7.72 -7.95 -3.63
N ASP A 177 -8.10 -8.89 -2.78
CA ASP A 177 -7.62 -10.28 -2.79
C ASP A 177 -8.69 -11.19 -3.40
N ILE A 178 -8.36 -11.75 -4.57
CA ILE A 178 -9.26 -12.59 -5.38
C ILE A 178 -9.75 -13.80 -4.56
N ARG A 179 -8.87 -14.45 -3.81
CA ARG A 179 -9.25 -15.62 -2.99
C ARG A 179 -10.16 -15.24 -1.83
N ALA A 180 -9.91 -14.08 -1.24
CA ALA A 180 -10.76 -13.59 -0.16
C ALA A 180 -12.16 -13.22 -0.65
N LEU A 181 -12.30 -12.67 -1.86
CA LEU A 181 -13.60 -12.41 -2.46
C LEU A 181 -14.41 -13.71 -2.68
N GLU A 182 -13.75 -14.81 -3.04
CA GLU A 182 -14.42 -16.11 -3.20
C GLU A 182 -14.85 -16.74 -1.87
N THR A 183 -14.04 -16.58 -0.81
CA THR A 183 -14.18 -17.38 0.42
C THR A 183 -14.69 -16.61 1.62
N ASN A 184 -14.52 -15.28 1.66
CA ASN A 184 -14.75 -14.44 2.85
C ASN A 184 -15.62 -13.20 2.56
N LEU A 185 -16.43 -13.24 1.51
CA LEU A 185 -17.30 -12.12 1.15
C LEU A 185 -18.19 -11.62 2.32
N PRO A 186 -18.82 -12.50 3.14
CA PRO A 186 -19.64 -12.07 4.27
C PRO A 186 -18.86 -11.28 5.32
N GLU A 187 -17.61 -11.66 5.61
CA GLU A 187 -16.74 -10.96 6.56
C GLU A 187 -16.31 -9.59 6.04
N ILE A 188 -16.00 -9.50 4.74
CA ILE A 188 -15.67 -8.24 4.07
C ILE A 188 -16.86 -7.28 4.13
N GLU A 189 -18.07 -7.75 3.77
CA GLU A 189 -19.29 -6.93 3.81
C GLU A 189 -19.64 -6.46 5.22
N ARG A 190 -19.49 -7.35 6.21
CA ARG A 190 -19.69 -6.99 7.62
C ARG A 190 -18.72 -5.87 8.03
N ALA A 191 -17.43 -5.99 7.68
CA ALA A 191 -16.43 -4.99 8.03
C ALA A 191 -16.69 -3.65 7.34
N VAL A 192 -17.07 -3.65 6.06
CA VAL A 192 -17.48 -2.43 5.33
C VAL A 192 -18.61 -1.73 6.07
N LYS A 193 -19.71 -2.46 6.36
CA LYS A 193 -20.89 -1.92 7.05
C LYS A 193 -20.56 -1.35 8.44
N GLU A 194 -19.76 -2.07 9.23
CA GLU A 194 -19.37 -1.64 10.57
C GLU A 194 -18.46 -0.42 10.52
N ALA A 195 -17.48 -0.38 9.61
CA ALA A 195 -16.59 0.75 9.42
C ALA A 195 -17.35 2.01 8.96
N GLU A 196 -18.27 1.87 7.99
CA GLU A 196 -19.10 2.98 7.52
C GLU A 196 -19.98 3.54 8.63
N ALA A 197 -20.61 2.68 9.43
CA ALA A 197 -21.45 3.11 10.56
C ALA A 197 -20.62 3.86 11.63
N TYR A 198 -19.42 3.34 11.93
CA TYR A 198 -18.51 3.99 12.89
C TYR A 198 -18.03 5.36 12.37
N VAL A 199 -17.60 5.43 11.11
CA VAL A 199 -17.14 6.68 10.49
C VAL A 199 -18.26 7.71 10.41
N THR A 200 -19.48 7.29 10.03
CA THR A 200 -20.66 8.15 10.01
C THR A 200 -20.94 8.77 11.38
N ALA A 201 -20.82 7.98 12.46
CA ALA A 201 -20.98 8.49 13.83
C ALA A 201 -19.87 9.51 14.21
N LEU A 202 -18.62 9.27 13.78
CA LEU A 202 -17.53 10.23 13.97
C LEU A 202 -17.79 11.54 13.20
N ILE A 203 -18.25 11.46 11.97
CA ILE A 203 -18.58 12.65 11.16
C ILE A 203 -19.66 13.47 11.86
N ALA A 204 -20.73 12.83 12.34
CA ALA A 204 -21.79 13.51 13.07
C ALA A 204 -21.27 14.22 14.33
N ASP A 205 -20.37 13.58 15.09
CA ASP A 205 -19.72 14.20 16.26
C ASP A 205 -18.86 15.42 15.84
N ARG A 206 -18.07 15.29 14.79
CA ARG A 206 -17.17 16.36 14.30
C ARG A 206 -17.90 17.54 13.68
N ARG A 207 -19.08 17.33 13.12
CA ARG A 207 -19.97 18.44 12.69
C ARG A 207 -20.39 19.33 13.85
N VAL A 208 -20.56 18.75 15.03
CA VAL A 208 -20.96 19.48 16.25
C VAL A 208 -19.73 19.98 17.01
N ARG A 209 -18.67 19.20 17.05
CA ARG A 209 -17.45 19.46 17.83
C ARG A 209 -16.22 19.24 16.94
N PRO A 210 -15.89 20.18 16.05
CA PRO A 210 -14.70 20.10 15.23
C PRO A 210 -13.43 19.94 16.07
N GLY A 211 -12.52 19.06 15.61
CA GLY A 211 -11.22 18.81 16.23
C GLY A 211 -10.08 19.12 15.25
N ASP A 212 -8.87 18.92 15.73
CA ASP A 212 -7.67 18.93 14.90
C ASP A 212 -7.48 17.53 14.32
N ASP A 213 -8.33 17.16 13.32
CA ASP A 213 -8.36 15.85 12.70
C ASP A 213 -8.83 15.92 11.24
N LEU A 214 -8.61 14.82 10.52
CA LEU A 214 -8.95 14.72 9.11
C LEU A 214 -10.44 14.85 8.84
N ILE A 215 -11.29 14.22 9.68
CA ILE A 215 -12.76 14.26 9.50
C ILE A 215 -13.24 15.70 9.60
N SER A 216 -12.76 16.47 10.59
CA SER A 216 -13.07 17.88 10.72
C SER A 216 -12.62 18.69 9.51
N THR A 217 -11.43 18.43 9.00
CA THR A 217 -10.88 19.09 7.80
C THR A 217 -11.72 18.79 6.56
N LEU A 218 -12.04 17.51 6.30
CA LEU A 218 -12.84 17.09 5.14
C LEU A 218 -14.28 17.63 5.23
N SER A 219 -14.88 17.61 6.42
CA SER A 219 -16.22 18.15 6.67
C SER A 219 -16.27 19.65 6.42
N GLY A 220 -15.19 20.38 6.72
CA GLY A 220 -15.05 21.82 6.44
C GLY A 220 -14.75 22.14 4.98
N ALA A 221 -14.26 21.19 4.20
CA ALA A 221 -13.90 21.36 2.79
C ALA A 221 -15.09 21.29 1.81
N GLY A 222 -16.33 21.14 2.31
CA GLY A 222 -17.55 21.12 1.48
C GLY A 222 -17.91 19.75 0.92
N LEU A 223 -17.34 18.66 1.48
CA LEU A 223 -17.78 17.30 1.19
C LEU A 223 -19.10 16.98 1.89
N SER A 224 -19.98 16.25 1.22
CA SER A 224 -21.15 15.63 1.85
C SER A 224 -20.69 14.56 2.87
N ASP A 225 -21.59 14.20 3.80
CA ASP A 225 -21.26 13.19 4.81
C ASP A 225 -20.97 11.82 4.17
N SER A 226 -21.66 11.46 3.07
CA SER A 226 -21.39 10.23 2.33
C SER A 226 -20.04 10.23 1.61
N GLU A 227 -19.66 11.35 0.99
CA GLU A 227 -18.33 11.50 0.36
C GLU A 227 -17.21 11.46 1.40
N CYS A 228 -17.43 12.13 2.54
CA CYS A 228 -16.49 12.10 3.66
C CYS A 228 -16.34 10.67 4.21
N ALA A 229 -17.45 9.95 4.43
CA ALA A 229 -17.44 8.58 4.92
C ALA A 229 -16.70 7.65 3.95
N SER A 230 -16.99 7.72 2.66
CA SER A 230 -16.31 6.92 1.64
C SER A 230 -14.80 7.19 1.64
N LEU A 231 -14.36 8.45 1.65
CA LEU A 231 -12.93 8.80 1.70
C LEU A 231 -12.25 8.29 2.97
N VAL A 232 -12.91 8.39 4.11
CA VAL A 232 -12.36 7.95 5.41
C VAL A 232 -12.26 6.43 5.48
N VAL A 233 -13.25 5.69 5.00
CA VAL A 233 -13.17 4.21 4.94
C VAL A 233 -12.08 3.76 3.98
N ASN A 234 -11.89 4.48 2.86
CA ASN A 234 -10.77 4.22 1.96
C ASN A 234 -9.41 4.47 2.61
N LEU A 235 -9.28 5.56 3.37
CA LEU A 235 -8.06 5.83 4.12
C LEU A 235 -7.82 4.75 5.17
N LEU A 236 -8.87 4.31 5.87
CA LEU A 236 -8.78 3.22 6.84
C LEU A 236 -8.24 1.95 6.16
N ALA A 237 -8.86 1.53 5.06
CA ALA A 237 -8.46 0.34 4.33
C ALA A 237 -7.03 0.43 3.77
N GLY A 238 -6.63 1.60 3.24
CA GLY A 238 -5.32 1.78 2.60
C GLY A 238 -4.20 2.21 3.55
N GLY A 239 -4.50 2.68 4.76
CA GLY A 239 -3.53 3.39 5.61
C GLY A 239 -2.95 2.57 6.76
N ILE A 240 -3.49 1.39 7.09
CA ILE A 240 -3.01 0.58 8.21
C ILE A 240 -2.16 -0.60 7.71
N ASP A 241 -2.77 -1.53 6.98
CA ASP A 241 -2.09 -2.78 6.63
C ASP A 241 -0.95 -2.59 5.62
N THR A 242 -1.06 -1.62 4.72
CA THR A 242 0.02 -1.29 3.77
C THR A 242 1.24 -0.78 4.51
N ILE A 243 1.07 0.10 5.51
CA ILE A 243 2.19 0.62 6.30
C ILE A 243 2.74 -0.47 7.23
N ALA A 244 1.88 -1.28 7.85
CA ALA A 244 2.31 -2.40 8.67
C ALA A 244 3.18 -3.39 7.87
N GLY A 245 2.74 -3.76 6.67
CA GLY A 245 3.49 -4.61 5.75
C GLY A 245 4.82 -3.96 5.32
N GLN A 246 4.77 -2.69 4.89
CA GLN A 246 5.96 -1.98 4.44
C GLN A 246 7.00 -1.80 5.55
N LEU A 247 6.57 -1.52 6.79
CA LEU A 247 7.46 -1.41 7.93
C LEU A 247 8.08 -2.75 8.31
N ALA A 248 7.30 -3.85 8.26
CA ALA A 248 7.82 -5.19 8.48
C ALA A 248 8.88 -5.58 7.42
N HIS A 249 8.62 -5.27 6.14
CA HIS A 249 9.59 -5.47 5.07
C HIS A 249 10.85 -4.62 5.25
N ALA A 250 10.71 -3.36 5.68
CA ALA A 250 11.85 -2.51 5.96
C ALA A 250 12.77 -3.14 7.02
N ILE A 251 12.23 -3.55 8.15
CA ILE A 251 13.02 -4.20 9.23
C ILE A 251 13.64 -5.52 8.76
N ARG A 252 12.91 -6.33 7.97
CA ARG A 252 13.44 -7.55 7.36
C ARG A 252 14.64 -7.26 6.44
N LEU A 253 14.51 -6.27 5.57
CA LEU A 253 15.58 -5.87 4.65
C LEU A 253 16.81 -5.37 5.40
N PHE A 254 16.64 -4.53 6.39
CA PHE A 254 17.76 -4.03 7.18
C PHE A 254 18.42 -5.12 8.02
N ALA A 255 17.66 -6.07 8.55
CA ALA A 255 18.23 -7.25 9.23
C ALA A 255 19.05 -8.14 8.28
N ALA A 256 18.71 -8.16 6.97
CA ALA A 256 19.48 -8.86 5.94
C ALA A 256 20.67 -8.01 5.40
N HIS A 257 20.67 -6.69 5.63
CA HIS A 257 21.71 -5.77 5.17
C HIS A 257 22.30 -4.93 6.33
N PRO A 258 23.01 -5.58 7.28
CA PRO A 258 23.43 -4.92 8.53
C PRO A 258 24.28 -3.67 8.32
N ALA A 259 25.14 -3.61 7.30
CA ALA A 259 25.91 -2.39 7.01
C ALA A 259 25.03 -1.18 6.64
N GLN A 260 23.88 -1.41 6.00
CA GLN A 260 22.92 -0.35 5.70
C GLN A 260 22.15 0.09 6.96
N TRP A 261 21.88 -0.85 7.89
CA TRP A 261 21.29 -0.54 9.18
C TRP A 261 22.21 0.29 10.07
N ASP A 262 23.49 -0.13 10.18
CA ASP A 262 24.50 0.58 10.95
C ASP A 262 24.70 2.00 10.40
N LEU A 263 24.75 2.16 9.08
CA LEU A 263 24.83 3.46 8.43
C LEU A 263 23.62 4.35 8.75
N LEU A 264 22.41 3.80 8.74
CA LEU A 264 21.20 4.54 9.11
C LEU A 264 21.20 4.92 10.59
N ALA A 265 21.68 4.04 11.47
CA ALA A 265 21.84 4.31 12.90
C ALA A 265 22.81 5.47 13.18
N GLU A 266 23.94 5.52 12.46
CA GLU A 266 24.92 6.59 12.53
C GLU A 266 24.41 7.90 11.92
N ARG A 267 23.57 7.80 10.90
CA ARG A 267 23.09 8.94 10.11
C ARG A 267 21.56 8.91 9.92
N PRO A 268 20.76 9.17 10.98
CA PRO A 268 19.29 9.12 10.90
C PRO A 268 18.69 10.08 9.86
N VAL A 269 19.42 11.10 9.43
CA VAL A 269 19.03 12.00 8.33
C VAL A 269 18.82 11.26 7.00
N LEU A 270 19.37 10.07 6.85
CA LEU A 270 19.15 9.20 5.68
C LEU A 270 17.79 8.50 5.70
N ALA A 271 16.95 8.67 6.72
CA ALA A 271 15.67 7.97 6.83
C ALA A 271 14.77 8.15 5.59
N ALA A 272 14.71 9.34 5.02
CA ALA A 272 13.93 9.58 3.80
C ALA A 272 14.47 8.77 2.61
N ALA A 273 15.79 8.76 2.39
CA ALA A 273 16.42 7.96 1.35
C ALA A 273 16.26 6.44 1.60
N ALA A 274 16.36 6.04 2.87
CA ALA A 274 16.12 4.66 3.30
C ALA A 274 14.68 4.20 3.00
N VAL A 275 13.68 5.05 3.26
CA VAL A 275 12.28 4.79 2.93
C VAL A 275 12.10 4.66 1.42
N ASP A 276 12.68 5.56 0.61
CA ASP A 276 12.59 5.48 -0.84
C ASP A 276 13.22 4.19 -1.37
N GLU A 277 14.35 3.76 -0.83
CA GLU A 277 15.01 2.52 -1.24
C GLU A 277 14.21 1.28 -0.81
N VAL A 278 13.63 1.27 0.38
CA VAL A 278 12.73 0.19 0.83
C VAL A 278 11.51 0.08 -0.08
N LEU A 279 10.84 1.20 -0.37
CA LEU A 279 9.67 1.26 -1.25
C LEU A 279 10.00 0.83 -2.69
N ARG A 280 11.21 1.13 -3.15
CA ARG A 280 11.70 0.72 -4.46
C ARG A 280 11.96 -0.78 -4.52
N PHE A 281 12.69 -1.27 -3.53
CA PHE A 281 13.25 -2.62 -3.53
C PHE A 281 12.21 -3.67 -3.15
N GLU A 282 11.33 -3.37 -2.18
CA GLU A 282 10.36 -4.30 -1.62
C GLU A 282 9.02 -3.60 -1.33
N PRO A 283 8.24 -3.26 -2.36
CA PRO A 283 6.93 -2.66 -2.14
C PRO A 283 5.94 -3.65 -1.52
N ALA A 284 5.27 -3.26 -0.43
CA ALA A 284 4.20 -4.05 0.18
C ALA A 284 2.98 -4.20 -0.75
N THR A 285 2.86 -3.36 -1.77
CA THR A 285 1.86 -3.48 -2.84
C THR A 285 2.60 -3.62 -4.17
N PRO A 286 3.07 -4.85 -4.52
CA PRO A 286 3.90 -5.06 -5.70
C PRO A 286 3.16 -4.90 -7.02
N PHE A 287 1.83 -5.03 -7.00
CA PHE A 287 0.98 -4.91 -8.18
C PHE A 287 -0.13 -3.89 -7.97
N THR A 288 -0.51 -3.20 -9.04
CA THR A 288 -1.75 -2.41 -9.10
C THR A 288 -2.47 -2.67 -10.40
N ALA A 289 -3.81 -2.70 -10.36
CA ALA A 289 -4.61 -3.02 -11.54
C ALA A 289 -5.03 -1.77 -12.32
N ARG A 290 -5.16 -1.91 -13.64
CA ARG A 290 -5.81 -0.96 -14.55
C ARG A 290 -6.70 -1.71 -15.54
N ILE A 291 -7.77 -1.06 -15.97
CA ILE A 291 -8.59 -1.52 -17.09
C ILE A 291 -8.60 -0.44 -18.17
N CYS A 292 -8.43 -0.84 -19.43
CA CYS A 292 -8.58 0.05 -20.58
C CYS A 292 -10.05 0.38 -20.78
N ARG A 293 -10.45 1.65 -20.68
CA ARG A 293 -11.83 2.10 -20.93
C ARG A 293 -12.14 2.28 -22.40
N THR A 294 -11.11 2.48 -23.20
CA THR A 294 -11.15 2.57 -24.67
C THR A 294 -10.01 1.76 -25.23
N ASP A 295 -10.01 1.53 -26.53
CA ASP A 295 -8.89 0.91 -27.24
C ASP A 295 -7.64 1.78 -27.06
N MET A 296 -6.55 1.15 -26.64
CA MET A 296 -5.26 1.80 -26.39
C MET A 296 -4.15 1.13 -27.18
N SER A 297 -3.19 1.92 -27.63
CA SER A 297 -2.02 1.42 -28.37
C SER A 297 -0.74 1.78 -27.65
N TYR A 298 0.13 0.80 -27.43
CA TYR A 298 1.46 1.02 -26.89
C TYR A 298 2.47 0.06 -27.54
N ARG A 299 3.63 0.58 -27.97
CA ARG A 299 4.70 -0.19 -28.63
C ARG A 299 4.20 -1.13 -29.75
N GLY A 300 3.25 -0.68 -30.57
CA GLY A 300 2.69 -1.46 -31.68
C GLY A 300 1.68 -2.54 -31.29
N VAL A 301 1.31 -2.63 -30.01
CA VAL A 301 0.30 -3.54 -29.48
C VAL A 301 -0.99 -2.78 -29.22
N LEU A 302 -2.12 -3.35 -29.64
CA LEU A 302 -3.46 -2.85 -29.38
C LEU A 302 -4.06 -3.60 -28.18
N PHE A 303 -4.47 -2.82 -27.19
CA PHE A 303 -5.21 -3.24 -26.00
C PHE A 303 -6.66 -2.80 -26.16
N PRO A 304 -7.59 -3.68 -26.50
CA PRO A 304 -9.01 -3.33 -26.63
C PRO A 304 -9.59 -2.82 -25.32
N ALA A 305 -10.68 -2.05 -25.41
CA ALA A 305 -11.50 -1.70 -24.25
C ALA A 305 -11.86 -2.97 -23.44
N GLY A 306 -11.82 -2.89 -22.12
CA GLY A 306 -12.02 -4.02 -21.22
C GLY A 306 -10.77 -4.84 -20.91
N THR A 307 -9.61 -4.56 -21.56
CA THR A 307 -8.36 -5.23 -21.21
C THR A 307 -7.91 -4.84 -19.79
N ILE A 308 -7.71 -5.85 -18.94
CA ILE A 308 -7.18 -5.68 -17.59
C ILE A 308 -5.65 -5.81 -17.60
N LEU A 309 -4.98 -4.89 -16.94
CA LEU A 309 -3.53 -4.83 -16.79
C LEU A 309 -3.19 -4.92 -15.30
N ALA A 310 -2.22 -5.76 -14.95
CA ALA A 310 -1.55 -5.77 -13.66
C ALA A 310 -0.20 -5.08 -13.81
N ILE A 311 -0.06 -3.90 -13.23
CA ILE A 311 1.17 -3.12 -13.27
C ILE A 311 2.09 -3.59 -12.16
N CYS A 312 3.24 -4.16 -12.50
CA CYS A 312 4.21 -4.68 -11.55
C CYS A 312 5.18 -3.58 -11.11
N ALA A 313 4.83 -2.86 -10.04
CA ALA A 313 5.68 -1.80 -9.48
C ALA A 313 7.03 -2.35 -8.98
N GLU A 314 7.03 -3.55 -8.40
CA GLU A 314 8.25 -4.21 -7.93
C GLU A 314 9.28 -4.33 -9.06
N ARG A 315 8.88 -4.85 -10.21
CA ARG A 315 9.81 -5.06 -11.32
C ARG A 315 10.20 -3.75 -12.00
N ALA A 316 9.22 -2.88 -12.23
CA ALA A 316 9.43 -1.57 -12.83
C ALA A 316 10.39 -0.69 -12.01
N ASN A 317 10.28 -0.68 -10.69
CA ASN A 317 11.17 0.09 -9.80
C ASN A 317 12.63 -0.41 -9.79
N ARG A 318 12.88 -1.64 -10.23
CA ARG A 318 14.22 -2.22 -10.32
C ARG A 318 14.91 -1.95 -11.66
N GLU A 319 14.27 -1.29 -12.61
CA GLU A 319 14.87 -0.88 -13.88
C GLU A 319 15.71 0.40 -13.74
N VAL A 320 16.62 0.40 -12.81
CA VAL A 320 17.61 1.47 -12.56
C VAL A 320 19.00 0.85 -12.46
N ALA A 321 20.03 1.67 -12.55
CA ALA A 321 21.41 1.17 -12.37
C ALA A 321 21.53 0.45 -11.01
N ASP A 322 22.12 -0.75 -11.03
CA ASP A 322 22.23 -1.63 -9.84
C ASP A 322 20.89 -1.88 -9.12
N GLY A 323 19.80 -1.97 -9.88
CA GLY A 323 18.43 -2.08 -9.33
C GLY A 323 18.19 -3.29 -8.44
N GLU A 324 18.97 -4.36 -8.61
CA GLU A 324 18.92 -5.56 -7.76
C GLU A 324 19.75 -5.44 -6.46
N ARG A 325 20.40 -4.29 -6.22
CA ARG A 325 21.13 -4.02 -4.99
C ARG A 325 20.32 -3.10 -4.09
N PHE A 326 20.22 -3.48 -2.80
CA PHE A 326 19.66 -2.62 -1.76
C PHE A 326 20.74 -1.69 -1.22
N ASP A 327 20.60 -0.38 -1.42
CA ASP A 327 21.59 0.62 -1.01
C ASP A 327 20.93 1.98 -0.77
N ILE A 328 20.82 2.39 0.49
CA ILE A 328 20.15 3.64 0.92
C ILE A 328 20.91 4.92 0.53
N THR A 329 22.09 4.77 -0.04
CA THR A 329 22.92 5.91 -0.48
C THR A 329 22.99 6.03 -1.99
N ALA A 330 22.50 5.02 -2.73
CA ALA A 330 22.59 5.02 -4.17
C ALA A 330 21.70 6.12 -4.77
N PRO A 331 22.24 6.97 -5.66
CA PRO A 331 21.40 7.87 -6.43
C PRO A 331 20.47 7.03 -7.32
N ARG A 332 19.18 7.21 -7.17
CA ARG A 332 18.18 6.53 -8.00
C ARG A 332 17.52 7.54 -8.92
N GLU A 333 17.69 7.34 -10.21
CA GLU A 333 17.00 8.12 -11.24
C GLU A 333 15.64 7.48 -11.54
N GLY A 334 14.69 8.31 -11.96
CA GLY A 334 13.34 7.85 -12.30
C GLY A 334 12.33 8.02 -11.17
N ARG A 335 11.06 7.84 -11.53
CA ARG A 335 9.94 7.94 -10.59
C ARG A 335 9.68 6.61 -9.92
N LEU A 336 9.57 6.62 -8.62
CA LEU A 336 9.10 5.47 -7.86
C LEU A 336 7.62 5.19 -8.15
N LEU A 337 7.29 3.98 -8.60
CA LEU A 337 5.93 3.60 -8.98
C LEU A 337 5.16 2.85 -7.89
N THR A 338 5.73 2.63 -6.72
CA THR A 338 5.08 1.98 -5.57
C THR A 338 3.80 2.68 -5.15
N PHE A 339 3.76 4.00 -5.23
CA PHE A 339 2.55 4.81 -5.00
C PHE A 339 1.71 5.03 -6.26
N GLY A 340 1.98 4.30 -7.33
CA GLY A 340 1.35 4.53 -8.63
C GLY A 340 1.81 5.83 -9.29
N ALA A 341 1.10 6.22 -10.34
CA ALA A 341 1.31 7.49 -11.06
C ALA A 341 0.00 8.04 -11.62
N GLY A 342 0.03 9.29 -12.12
CA GLY A 342 -1.11 9.93 -12.77
C GLY A 342 -2.28 10.23 -11.84
N PRO A 343 -3.53 10.18 -12.35
CA PRO A 343 -4.71 10.59 -11.59
C PRO A 343 -4.92 9.82 -10.28
N HIS A 344 -4.57 8.55 -10.27
CA HIS A 344 -4.72 7.65 -9.09
C HIS A 344 -3.40 7.46 -8.31
N HIS A 345 -2.45 8.40 -8.38
CA HIS A 345 -1.30 8.39 -7.46
C HIS A 345 -1.79 8.37 -6.01
N CYS A 346 -1.17 7.58 -5.15
CA CYS A 346 -1.60 7.37 -3.76
C CYS A 346 -1.86 8.70 -3.04
N LEU A 347 -3.06 8.85 -2.48
CA LEU A 347 -3.45 10.06 -1.74
C LEU A 347 -2.67 10.17 -0.44
N GLY A 348 -2.44 9.03 0.24
CA GLY A 348 -1.73 8.93 1.51
C GLY A 348 -0.20 8.89 1.41
N ALA A 349 0.40 9.07 0.21
CA ALA A 349 1.84 8.87 0.02
C ALA A 349 2.72 9.70 0.97
N SER A 350 2.34 10.95 1.28
CA SER A 350 3.10 11.80 2.21
C SER A 350 3.01 11.30 3.65
N LEU A 351 1.82 10.87 4.09
CA LEU A 351 1.61 10.31 5.42
C LEU A 351 2.38 8.99 5.58
N ALA A 352 2.28 8.11 4.59
CA ALA A 352 2.99 6.84 4.55
C ALA A 352 4.51 6.99 4.67
N ARG A 353 5.08 7.95 3.92
CA ARG A 353 6.51 8.28 4.01
C ARG A 353 6.88 8.79 5.39
N ALA A 354 6.09 9.72 5.95
CA ALA A 354 6.34 10.27 7.27
C ALA A 354 6.33 9.18 8.36
N GLU A 355 5.37 8.26 8.32
CA GLU A 355 5.31 7.13 9.28
C GLU A 355 6.54 6.23 9.18
N LEU A 356 6.94 5.86 7.97
CA LEU A 356 8.11 5.00 7.75
C LEU A 356 9.41 5.71 8.12
N GLU A 357 9.56 6.99 7.78
CA GLU A 357 10.73 7.80 8.12
C GLU A 357 10.90 7.94 9.63
N GLU A 358 9.81 8.27 10.36
CA GLU A 358 9.82 8.36 11.82
C GLU A 358 10.19 7.01 12.45
N ALA A 359 9.61 5.90 11.95
CA ALA A 359 9.91 4.59 12.50
C ALA A 359 11.37 4.18 12.26
N LEU A 360 11.91 4.36 11.05
CA LEU A 360 13.29 4.00 10.73
C LEU A 360 14.29 4.88 11.50
N ALA A 361 14.08 6.20 11.53
CA ALA A 361 14.92 7.12 12.29
C ALA A 361 14.89 6.83 13.81
N PHE A 362 13.73 6.35 14.32
CA PHE A 362 13.57 6.00 15.73
C PHE A 362 14.27 4.69 16.09
N PHE A 363 14.08 3.63 15.29
CA PHE A 363 14.56 2.29 15.64
C PHE A 363 16.04 2.07 15.32
N ALA A 364 16.57 2.66 14.23
CA ALA A 364 17.95 2.41 13.81
C ALA A 364 18.99 2.66 14.93
N PRO A 365 18.99 3.80 15.63
CA PRO A 365 19.95 4.03 16.70
C PRO A 365 19.69 3.22 17.99
N ARG A 366 18.53 2.55 18.10
CA ARG A 366 18.11 1.82 19.31
C ARG A 366 18.24 0.30 19.19
N MET A 367 18.24 -0.22 17.97
CA MET A 367 18.31 -1.66 17.69
C MET A 367 19.66 -2.01 17.05
N ALA A 368 20.75 -1.84 17.81
CA ALA A 368 22.09 -2.22 17.34
C ALA A 368 22.15 -3.71 17.02
N SER A 369 22.95 -4.09 16.03
CA SER A 369 23.14 -5.49 15.61
C SER A 369 21.81 -6.21 15.26
N LEU A 370 20.86 -5.51 14.65
CA LEU A 370 19.58 -6.06 14.22
C LEU A 370 19.77 -7.35 13.40
N ARG A 371 19.05 -8.42 13.75
CA ARG A 371 19.08 -9.74 13.08
C ARG A 371 17.69 -10.37 13.07
N LEU A 372 17.45 -11.20 12.06
CA LEU A 372 16.31 -12.11 12.08
C LEU A 372 16.59 -13.26 13.07
N ASN A 373 15.57 -13.62 13.86
CA ASN A 373 15.56 -14.79 14.73
C ASN A 373 14.62 -15.86 14.15
N GLY A 374 15.05 -16.46 13.04
CA GLY A 374 14.30 -17.44 12.25
C GLY A 374 13.69 -16.85 10.98
N PRO A 375 13.11 -17.70 10.12
CA PRO A 375 12.50 -17.26 8.86
C PRO A 375 11.23 -16.44 9.13
N PRO A 376 11.00 -15.38 8.36
CA PRO A 376 9.72 -14.64 8.39
C PRO A 376 8.59 -15.54 7.88
N ARG A 377 7.36 -15.34 8.41
CA ARG A 377 6.17 -15.94 7.84
C ARG A 377 5.44 -14.87 7.03
N PHE A 378 5.40 -15.05 5.72
CA PHE A 378 4.72 -14.15 4.82
C PHE A 378 3.23 -14.47 4.74
N SER A 379 2.40 -13.47 4.53
CA SER A 379 1.08 -13.59 3.93
C SER A 379 1.20 -13.72 2.41
N GLY A 380 0.11 -13.94 1.70
CA GLY A 380 0.12 -14.03 0.24
C GLY A 380 0.66 -12.77 -0.44
N VAL A 381 1.01 -12.88 -1.71
CA VAL A 381 1.47 -11.73 -2.53
C VAL A 381 0.29 -10.99 -3.18
N GLU A 382 -0.90 -11.58 -3.17
CA GLU A 382 -2.12 -10.99 -3.69
C GLU A 382 -2.63 -9.90 -2.73
N GLY A 383 -2.95 -8.74 -3.28
CA GLY A 383 -3.35 -7.58 -2.49
C GLY A 383 -2.19 -6.90 -1.77
N ILE A 384 -1.96 -7.19 -0.50
CA ILE A 384 -0.79 -6.74 0.25
C ILE A 384 0.18 -7.91 0.40
N TYR A 385 1.39 -7.73 -0.09
CA TYR A 385 2.53 -8.58 0.24
C TYR A 385 2.97 -8.24 1.67
N GLY A 386 2.48 -9.01 2.62
CA GLY A 386 2.67 -8.75 4.04
C GLY A 386 3.54 -9.80 4.74
N ILE A 387 3.88 -9.52 5.98
CA ILE A 387 4.56 -10.45 6.90
C ILE A 387 3.67 -10.63 8.12
N ASP A 388 3.29 -11.89 8.40
CA ASP A 388 2.44 -12.23 9.55
C ASP A 388 3.24 -12.40 10.83
N LYS A 389 4.51 -12.82 10.71
CA LYS A 389 5.42 -13.03 11.84
C LYS A 389 6.85 -12.67 11.44
N LEU A 390 7.49 -11.81 12.24
CA LEU A 390 8.86 -11.37 12.04
C LEU A 390 9.59 -11.37 13.38
N MET A 391 10.22 -12.49 13.72
CA MET A 391 11.07 -12.58 14.90
C MET A 391 12.38 -11.87 14.65
N ILE A 392 12.71 -10.89 15.48
CA ILE A 392 13.96 -10.13 15.41
C ILE A 392 14.65 -10.10 16.76
N THR A 393 15.98 -9.95 16.71
CA THR A 393 16.84 -9.70 17.89
C THR A 393 17.70 -8.47 17.64
N TRP A 394 18.05 -7.79 18.71
CA TRP A 394 18.99 -6.66 18.72
C TRP A 394 19.77 -6.61 20.01
N SER A 395 20.95 -5.98 20.02
CA SER A 395 21.62 -5.58 21.24
C SER A 395 21.12 -4.21 21.69
N GLY A 396 20.92 -4.02 22.99
CA GLY A 396 20.65 -2.71 23.58
C GLY A 396 21.84 -1.78 23.33
N SER A 397 21.56 -0.53 22.94
CA SER A 397 22.54 0.53 22.93
C SER A 397 22.78 1.05 24.34
#